data_135c7da362ab068176dc4f44232bc658
#
_entry.id   135c7da362ab068176dc4f44232bc658
#
_cell.length_a   1.000
_cell.length_b   1.000
_cell.length_c   1.000
_cell.angle_alpha   90.00
_cell.angle_beta   90.00
_cell.angle_gamma   90.00
#
_symmetry.space_group_name_H-M   'P 1'
#
loop_
_entity.id
_entity.type
_entity.pdbx_description
1 polymer ?
#
loop_
_entity_poly.entity_id
_entity_poly.type
_entity_poly.pdbx_seq_one_letter_code
_entity_poly.pdbx_strand_id
1 'polypeptide(L)'
;MLARVIGRRGAPQLIRSDNGSEFICEVLQGWLPQAGAEAIQVAPAHPWENGYIESFHSRLRDEFLDREEFESVQDARAKGAWWRREYNNIRPHSSLGYKTPNEFSVECDRGLHDQKPRTECVNE
;
A
#
# COMPACT_ATOMS: atom_id res chain seq x y z
N MET A 1 10.11 4.71 7.95
CA MET A 1 9.18 4.82 6.80
C MET A 1 7.72 4.73 7.22
N LEU A 2 7.28 3.69 7.92
CA LEU A 2 5.89 3.54 8.40
C LEU A 2 5.41 4.74 9.23
N ALA A 3 6.20 5.22 10.18
CA ALA A 3 5.87 6.38 11.00
C ALA A 3 5.50 7.62 10.17
N ARG A 4 6.21 7.83 9.05
CA ARG A 4 5.98 8.96 8.15
C ARG A 4 4.67 8.81 7.36
N VAL A 5 4.32 7.61 6.95
CA VAL A 5 3.05 7.33 6.26
C VAL A 5 1.88 7.47 7.24
N ILE A 6 1.99 6.90 8.43
CA ILE A 6 0.99 7.01 9.48
C ILE A 6 0.78 8.47 9.90
N GLY A 7 1.84 9.26 10.01
CA GLY A 7 1.75 10.69 10.31
C GLY A 7 1.02 11.50 9.24
N ARG A 8 1.03 11.06 7.99
CA ARG A 8 0.33 11.75 6.89
C ARG A 8 -1.11 11.30 6.69
N ARG A 9 -1.39 10.01 6.88
CA ARG A 9 -2.66 9.38 6.50
C ARG A 9 -3.46 8.85 7.67
N GLY A 10 -2.92 8.92 8.88
CA GLY A 10 -3.46 8.24 10.05
C GLY A 10 -3.04 6.78 10.14
N ALA A 11 -3.24 6.19 11.32
CA ALA A 11 -2.94 4.78 11.53
C ALA A 11 -4.00 3.89 10.86
N PRO A 12 -3.59 2.89 10.06
CA PRO A 12 -4.51 1.88 9.58
C PRO A 12 -4.94 0.99 10.75
N GLN A 13 -6.10 0.38 10.67
CA GLN A 13 -6.53 -0.60 11.67
C GLN A 13 -5.62 -1.83 11.66
N LEU A 14 -5.32 -2.32 10.47
CA LEU A 14 -4.57 -3.56 10.25
C LEU A 14 -3.45 -3.34 9.25
N ILE A 15 -2.29 -3.91 9.53
CA ILE A 15 -1.17 -4.04 8.59
C ILE A 15 -0.93 -5.53 8.35
N ARG A 16 -1.16 -5.96 7.12
CA ARG A 16 -0.87 -7.34 6.70
C ARG A 16 0.52 -7.41 6.11
N SER A 17 1.29 -8.38 6.56
CA SER A 17 2.64 -8.66 6.04
C SER A 17 2.88 -10.16 5.95
N ASP A 18 3.91 -10.53 5.19
CA ASP A 18 4.46 -11.88 5.25
C ASP A 18 5.29 -12.07 6.55
N ASN A 19 5.93 -13.25 6.67
CA ASN A 19 6.78 -13.58 7.81
C ASN A 19 8.25 -13.17 7.60
N GLY A 20 8.51 -12.16 6.77
CA GLY A 20 9.84 -11.59 6.60
C GLY A 20 10.43 -11.10 7.93
N SER A 21 11.75 -11.25 8.10
CA SER A 21 12.43 -10.85 9.34
C SER A 21 12.22 -9.38 9.70
N GLU A 22 12.06 -8.52 8.69
CA GLU A 22 11.78 -7.09 8.86
C GLU A 22 10.41 -6.80 9.47
N PHE A 23 9.45 -7.72 9.31
CA PHE A 23 8.08 -7.57 9.83
C PHE A 23 7.86 -8.28 11.17
N ILE A 24 8.64 -9.32 11.48
CA ILE A 24 8.52 -10.07 12.73
C ILE A 24 9.46 -9.57 13.84
N CYS A 25 10.26 -8.54 13.58
CA CYS A 25 11.19 -8.01 14.58
C CYS A 25 10.44 -7.41 15.78
N GLU A 26 10.99 -7.62 16.98
CA GLU A 26 10.37 -7.17 18.23
C GLU A 26 10.13 -5.65 18.27
N VAL A 27 11.03 -4.87 17.69
CA VAL A 27 10.92 -3.41 17.63
C VAL A 27 9.67 -2.97 16.89
N LEU A 28 9.40 -3.56 15.73
CA LEU A 28 8.21 -3.25 14.93
C LEU A 28 6.95 -3.75 15.62
N GLN A 29 6.96 -4.96 16.14
CA GLN A 29 5.81 -5.56 16.84
C GLN A 29 5.43 -4.78 18.10
N GLY A 30 6.40 -4.24 18.82
CA GLY A 30 6.15 -3.39 19.99
C GLY A 30 5.69 -1.98 19.62
N TRP A 31 6.15 -1.45 18.50
CA TRP A 31 5.82 -0.09 18.04
C TRP A 31 4.42 0.02 17.41
N LEU A 32 3.98 -0.97 16.66
CA LEU A 32 2.70 -0.93 15.93
C LEU A 32 1.48 -0.69 16.81
N PRO A 33 1.30 -1.37 17.96
CA PRO A 33 0.18 -1.08 18.86
C PRO A 33 0.22 0.35 19.41
N GLN A 34 1.42 0.89 19.69
CA GLN A 34 1.58 2.28 20.14
C GLN A 34 1.20 3.29 19.06
N ALA A 35 1.42 2.95 17.79
CA ALA A 35 1.01 3.75 16.64
C ALA A 35 -0.49 3.60 16.32
N GLY A 36 -1.22 2.72 16.99
CA GLY A 36 -2.64 2.47 16.78
C GLY A 36 -2.96 1.49 15.67
N ALA A 37 -2.01 0.66 15.27
CA ALA A 37 -2.18 -0.35 14.23
C ALA A 37 -1.99 -1.77 14.78
N GLU A 38 -2.72 -2.73 14.24
CA GLU A 38 -2.55 -4.15 14.54
C GLU A 38 -1.86 -4.84 13.37
N ALA A 39 -0.86 -5.69 13.67
CA ALA A 39 -0.17 -6.49 12.66
C ALA A 39 -0.88 -7.83 12.47
N ILE A 40 -1.15 -8.18 11.22
CA ILE A 40 -1.61 -9.50 10.81
C ILE A 40 -0.55 -10.12 9.90
N GLN A 41 -0.06 -11.29 10.28
CA GLN A 41 0.87 -12.05 9.47
C GLN A 41 0.12 -13.04 8.59
N VAL A 42 0.56 -13.15 7.33
CA VAL A 42 0.06 -14.18 6.41
C VAL A 42 0.54 -15.55 6.91
N ALA A 43 -0.39 -16.50 6.98
CA ALA A 43 -0.05 -17.84 7.40
C ALA A 43 0.98 -18.50 6.46
N PRO A 44 1.94 -19.27 6.98
CA PRO A 44 2.85 -20.02 6.14
C PRO A 44 2.08 -20.91 5.15
N ALA A 45 2.56 -21.00 3.92
CA ALA A 45 1.94 -21.76 2.82
C ALA A 45 0.59 -21.20 2.30
N HIS A 46 0.22 -19.97 2.65
CA HIS A 46 -0.96 -19.28 2.13
C HIS A 46 -0.59 -17.99 1.38
N PRO A 47 0.20 -18.06 0.29
CA PRO A 47 0.69 -16.87 -0.41
C PRO A 47 -0.43 -16.02 -1.01
N TRP A 48 -1.60 -16.60 -1.34
CA TRP A 48 -2.78 -15.88 -1.85
C TRP A 48 -3.37 -14.88 -0.86
N GLU A 49 -3.10 -15.01 0.43
CA GLU A 49 -3.54 -14.05 1.44
C GLU A 49 -2.84 -12.69 1.30
N ASN A 50 -1.70 -12.64 0.59
CA ASN A 50 -0.93 -11.44 0.30
C ASN A 50 -1.06 -10.97 -1.16
N GLY A 51 -2.08 -11.42 -1.88
CA GLY A 51 -2.26 -11.21 -3.31
C GLY A 51 -2.36 -9.74 -3.73
N TYR A 52 -2.88 -8.86 -2.88
CA TYR A 52 -2.99 -7.43 -3.18
C TYR A 52 -1.63 -6.76 -3.32
N ILE A 53 -0.72 -6.99 -2.39
CA ILE A 53 0.63 -6.41 -2.45
C ILE A 53 1.46 -7.04 -3.57
N GLU A 54 1.29 -8.32 -3.84
CA GLU A 54 1.94 -9.00 -4.95
C GLU A 54 1.48 -8.44 -6.29
N SER A 55 0.17 -8.21 -6.45
CA SER A 55 -0.39 -7.57 -7.64
C SER A 55 0.16 -6.15 -7.83
N PHE A 56 0.25 -5.37 -6.77
CA PHE A 56 0.87 -4.05 -6.81
C PHE A 56 2.34 -4.11 -7.22
N HIS A 57 3.12 -5.02 -6.66
CA HIS A 57 4.54 -5.19 -7.01
C HIS A 57 4.73 -5.59 -8.48
N SER A 58 3.86 -6.44 -9.02
CA SER A 58 3.88 -6.77 -10.45
C SER A 58 3.64 -5.54 -11.31
N ARG A 59 2.65 -4.72 -10.96
CA ARG A 59 2.37 -3.46 -11.67
C ARG A 59 3.53 -2.47 -11.58
N LEU A 60 4.10 -2.30 -10.40
CA LEU A 60 5.26 -1.43 -10.18
C LEU A 60 6.43 -1.87 -11.05
N ARG A 61 6.69 -3.16 -11.12
CA ARG A 61 7.75 -3.73 -11.95
C ARG A 61 7.46 -3.50 -13.44
N ASP A 62 6.33 -3.98 -13.93
CA ASP A 62 5.99 -3.98 -15.34
C ASP A 62 5.80 -2.58 -15.92
N GLU A 63 5.22 -1.67 -15.15
CA GLU A 63 4.85 -0.34 -15.63
C GLU A 63 5.92 0.72 -15.33
N PHE A 64 6.82 0.46 -14.41
CA PHE A 64 7.82 1.44 -13.98
C PHE A 64 9.25 0.89 -13.99
N LEU A 65 9.56 -0.11 -13.16
CA LEU A 65 10.96 -0.54 -12.97
C LEU A 65 11.60 -1.13 -14.22
N ASP A 66 10.84 -1.89 -15.01
CA ASP A 66 11.34 -2.52 -16.24
C ASP A 66 11.35 -1.58 -17.45
N ARG A 67 10.73 -0.41 -17.33
CA ARG A 67 10.62 0.57 -18.41
C ARG A 67 11.53 1.78 -18.25
N GLU A 68 12.02 2.02 -17.04
CA GLU A 68 12.82 3.21 -16.71
C GLU A 68 14.27 2.86 -16.47
N GLU A 69 15.15 3.69 -17.01
CA GLU A 69 16.56 3.70 -16.64
C GLU A 69 16.80 4.78 -15.58
N PHE A 70 17.57 4.47 -14.55
CA PHE A 70 17.85 5.38 -13.46
C PHE A 70 19.32 5.81 -13.48
N GLU A 71 19.57 7.08 -13.67
CA GLU A 71 20.92 7.64 -13.71
C GLU A 71 21.49 7.88 -12.30
N SER A 72 20.61 8.08 -11.32
CA SER A 72 20.96 8.35 -9.93
C SER A 72 19.82 8.03 -8.98
N VAL A 73 20.09 8.03 -7.68
CA VAL A 73 19.04 7.90 -6.64
C VAL A 73 18.05 9.07 -6.71
N GLN A 74 18.51 10.28 -7.00
CA GLN A 74 17.65 11.45 -7.16
C GLN A 74 16.71 11.29 -8.37
N ASP A 75 17.24 10.80 -9.49
CA ASP A 75 16.45 10.51 -10.69
C ASP A 75 15.40 9.44 -10.41
N ALA A 76 15.77 8.35 -9.76
CA ALA A 76 14.84 7.31 -9.35
C ALA A 76 13.73 7.83 -8.44
N ARG A 77 14.05 8.73 -7.50
CA ARG A 77 13.07 9.37 -6.63
C ARG A 77 12.10 10.26 -7.39
N ALA A 78 12.59 11.05 -8.33
CA ALA A 78 11.77 11.94 -9.14
C ALA A 78 10.81 11.15 -10.04
N LYS A 79 11.32 10.14 -10.75
CA LYS A 79 10.53 9.25 -11.60
C LYS A 79 9.52 8.43 -10.79
N GLY A 80 9.92 7.92 -9.63
CA GLY A 80 9.04 7.21 -8.71
C GLY A 80 7.91 8.07 -8.15
N ALA A 81 8.19 9.33 -7.82
CA ALA A 81 7.17 10.28 -7.38
C ALA A 81 6.18 10.60 -8.49
N TRP A 82 6.65 10.75 -9.73
CA TRP A 82 5.80 10.94 -10.89
C TRP A 82 4.91 9.72 -11.15
N TRP A 83 5.48 8.51 -11.21
CA TRP A 83 4.72 7.27 -11.41
C TRP A 83 3.65 7.07 -10.31
N ARG A 84 3.98 7.33 -9.05
CA ARG A 84 3.02 7.25 -7.94
C ARG A 84 1.87 8.23 -8.11
N ARG A 85 2.14 9.43 -8.61
CA ARG A 85 1.08 10.42 -8.89
C ARG A 85 0.17 9.93 -10.00
N GLU A 86 0.72 9.41 -11.08
CA GLU A 86 -0.05 8.83 -12.18
C GLU A 86 -0.92 7.65 -11.71
N TYR A 87 -0.33 6.75 -10.95
CA TYR A 87 -1.00 5.57 -10.43
C TYR A 87 -2.18 5.92 -9.53
N ASN A 88 -2.03 6.89 -8.64
CA ASN A 88 -3.05 7.23 -7.64
C ASN A 88 -4.11 8.22 -8.14
N ASN A 89 -3.80 9.07 -9.12
CA ASN A 89 -4.69 10.16 -9.52
C ASN A 89 -5.22 10.05 -10.94
N ILE A 90 -4.57 9.28 -11.80
CA ILE A 90 -4.91 9.26 -13.24
C ILE A 90 -5.26 7.86 -13.71
N ARG A 91 -4.52 6.83 -13.28
CA ARG A 91 -4.70 5.47 -13.74
C ARG A 91 -5.99 4.85 -13.19
N PRO A 92 -6.96 4.45 -14.05
CA PRO A 92 -8.15 3.74 -13.59
C PRO A 92 -7.81 2.31 -13.18
N HIS A 93 -8.48 1.81 -12.15
CA HIS A 93 -8.30 0.46 -11.62
C HIS A 93 -9.60 -0.34 -11.72
N SER A 94 -9.58 -1.47 -12.42
CA SER A 94 -10.75 -2.32 -12.61
C SER A 94 -11.34 -2.83 -11.29
N SER A 95 -10.48 -3.15 -10.33
CA SER A 95 -10.90 -3.58 -8.98
C SER A 95 -11.62 -2.48 -8.18
N LEU A 96 -11.47 -1.23 -8.56
CA LEU A 96 -12.12 -0.07 -7.94
C LEU A 96 -13.26 0.50 -8.80
N GLY A 97 -13.82 -0.28 -9.72
CA GLY A 97 -14.83 0.18 -10.65
C GLY A 97 -14.30 1.23 -11.63
N TYR A 98 -13.05 1.07 -12.09
CA TYR A 98 -12.33 1.99 -12.99
C TYR A 98 -12.08 3.39 -12.42
N LYS A 99 -12.20 3.55 -11.10
CA LYS A 99 -11.78 4.76 -10.40
C LYS A 99 -10.28 4.74 -10.14
N THR A 100 -9.72 5.92 -9.91
CA THR A 100 -8.37 6.02 -9.39
C THR A 100 -8.36 5.71 -7.89
N PRO A 101 -7.23 5.28 -7.30
CA PRO A 101 -7.13 5.07 -5.86
C PRO A 101 -7.55 6.30 -5.03
N ASN A 102 -7.19 7.51 -5.47
CA ASN A 102 -7.59 8.72 -4.75
C ASN A 102 -9.09 9.01 -4.81
N GLU A 103 -9.74 8.81 -5.95
CA GLU A 103 -11.19 8.91 -6.07
C GLU A 103 -11.90 7.92 -5.14
N PHE A 104 -11.43 6.68 -5.11
CA PHE A 104 -11.96 5.65 -4.23
C PHE A 104 -11.74 5.99 -2.75
N SER A 105 -10.56 6.48 -2.38
CA SER A 105 -10.26 6.92 -1.01
C SER A 105 -11.20 8.03 -0.54
N VAL A 106 -11.47 9.02 -1.38
CA VAL A 106 -12.42 10.12 -1.06
C VAL A 106 -13.84 9.59 -0.84
N GLU A 107 -14.27 8.62 -1.64
CA GLU A 107 -15.57 7.97 -1.45
C GLU A 107 -15.65 7.18 -0.14
N CYS A 108 -14.58 6.46 0.23
CA CYS A 108 -14.48 5.78 1.51
C CYS A 108 -14.61 6.76 2.68
N ASP A 109 -13.90 7.89 2.61
CA ASP A 109 -13.92 8.91 3.67
C ASP A 109 -15.30 9.58 3.81
N ARG A 110 -16.07 9.63 2.74
CA ARG A 110 -17.45 10.13 2.76
C ARG A 110 -18.49 9.11 3.25
N GLY A 111 -18.07 7.88 3.62
CA GLY A 111 -18.98 6.82 4.06
C GLY A 111 -19.82 6.20 2.95
N LEU A 112 -19.48 6.42 1.68
CA LEU A 112 -20.22 5.87 0.54
C LEU A 112 -20.00 4.37 0.34
N HIS A 113 -19.03 3.78 1.06
CA HIS A 113 -18.69 2.37 1.04
C HIS A 113 -18.82 1.71 2.42
N ASP A 114 -19.73 2.20 3.25
CA ASP A 114 -19.90 1.83 4.67
C ASP A 114 -20.22 0.34 4.94
N GLN A 115 -20.33 -0.49 3.91
CA GLN A 115 -20.61 -1.91 4.06
C GLN A 115 -19.39 -2.82 3.91
N LYS A 116 -18.19 -2.25 3.67
CA LYS A 116 -16.95 -3.04 3.55
C LYS A 116 -15.94 -2.62 4.63
N PRO A 117 -15.22 -3.57 5.24
CA PRO A 117 -14.22 -3.24 6.23
C PRO A 117 -13.16 -2.30 5.65
N ARG A 118 -12.75 -1.30 6.43
CA ARG A 118 -11.74 -0.27 6.06
C ARG A 118 -10.42 -0.81 5.51
N THR A 119 -10.14 -2.08 5.68
CA THR A 119 -8.98 -2.77 5.11
C THR A 119 -8.94 -2.77 3.59
N GLU A 120 -10.06 -2.58 2.91
CA GLU A 120 -10.11 -2.53 1.44
C GLU A 120 -9.84 -1.12 0.87
N CYS A 121 -9.93 -0.08 1.69
CA CYS A 121 -9.64 1.29 1.30
C CYS A 121 -8.15 1.64 1.33
N VAL A 122 -7.30 0.79 1.86
CA VAL A 122 -5.86 1.04 2.13
C VAL A 122 -4.94 0.36 1.12
N ASN A 123 -5.45 -0.07 -0.01
CA ASN A 123 -4.64 -0.65 -1.09
C ASN A 123 -3.90 0.45 -1.87
N GLU A 124 -2.87 0.96 -1.26
CA GLU A 124 -1.88 1.83 -1.92
C GLU A 124 -0.55 1.13 -2.09
#